data_5e24ecfec4fb710cdd218667279ed65b
#
_entry.id   5e24ecfec4fb710cdd218667279ed65b
#
_cell.length_a   1.000
_cell.length_b   1.000
_cell.length_c   1.000
_cell.angle_alpha   90.00
_cell.angle_beta   90.00
_cell.angle_gamma   90.00
#
_symmetry.space_group_name_H-M   'P 1'
#
loop_
_entity.id
_entity.type
_entity.pdbx_description
1 polymer ?
#
loop_
_entity_poly.entity_id
_entity_poly.type
_entity_poly.pdbx_seq_one_letter_code
_entity_poly.pdbx_strand_id
1 'polypeptide(L)'
;MELSLEGARAVISGGSQGIGLAVEEHLVKEGASVCIAARRKDILDASVEALSKNGTAYGYVCDVSDYDATVQWMKDAAQEMGGIDIVVHNATGSGQPDGGPDSWRKNFEIDVLGMVGMSEGALPFLEQSDRAVMVQIASITGVEHHDVPISPSYGAMKAASIRHMAQRAQQWGPKGIRCNTVAPGPIYIEGGAWNNIKDNATALYERDRDWHPTKRMGTAEEVARVVTFLASPAASWVNGTTVRVDGAFTRGVDF
;
A
#
# COMPACT_ATOMS: atom_id res chain seq x y z
N MET A 1 -6.68 15.04 16.06
CA MET A 1 -7.14 13.64 16.29
C MET A 1 -5.93 12.92 16.83
N GLU A 2 -6.06 12.22 17.92
CA GLU A 2 -5.02 11.38 18.45
C GLU A 2 -5.09 10.02 17.74
N LEU A 3 -3.99 9.58 17.14
CA LEU A 3 -3.94 8.32 16.39
C LEU A 3 -3.50 7.14 17.25
N SER A 4 -2.85 7.40 18.40
CA SER A 4 -2.39 6.37 19.36
C SER A 4 -1.51 5.29 18.71
N LEU A 5 -0.54 5.71 17.87
CA LEU A 5 0.37 4.82 17.16
C LEU A 5 1.73 4.67 17.86
N GLU A 6 1.94 5.36 18.98
CA GLU A 6 3.18 5.24 19.76
C GLU A 6 3.47 3.78 20.11
N GLY A 7 4.68 3.33 19.81
CA GLY A 7 5.13 1.95 20.01
C GLY A 7 4.48 0.89 19.12
N ALA A 8 3.67 1.26 18.13
CA ALA A 8 3.15 0.34 17.13
C ALA A 8 4.27 -0.20 16.22
N ARG A 9 4.10 -1.42 15.71
CA ARG A 9 5.08 -2.15 14.90
C ARG A 9 4.49 -2.40 13.52
N ALA A 10 4.99 -1.69 12.50
CA ALA A 10 4.45 -1.72 11.15
C ALA A 10 5.40 -2.38 10.15
N VAL A 11 4.88 -3.25 9.29
CA VAL A 11 5.60 -3.79 8.13
C VAL A 11 5.01 -3.24 6.84
N ILE A 12 5.87 -2.73 5.94
CA ILE A 12 5.43 -2.07 4.70
C ILE A 12 6.19 -2.63 3.49
N SER A 13 5.49 -3.14 2.49
CA SER A 13 6.11 -3.56 1.23
C SER A 13 6.21 -2.41 0.23
N GLY A 14 7.32 -2.36 -0.53
CA GLY A 14 7.53 -1.31 -1.52
C GLY A 14 7.69 0.07 -0.91
N GLY A 15 8.28 0.14 0.29
CA GLY A 15 8.37 1.34 1.11
C GLY A 15 9.44 2.34 0.70
N SER A 16 10.40 1.97 -0.14
CA SER A 16 11.55 2.82 -0.43
C SER A 16 11.26 4.05 -1.32
N GLN A 17 10.04 4.23 -1.81
CA GLN A 17 9.65 5.35 -2.68
C GLN A 17 8.13 5.62 -2.65
N GLY A 18 7.75 6.82 -3.08
CA GLY A 18 6.36 7.17 -3.39
C GLY A 18 5.41 7.05 -2.21
N ILE A 19 4.26 6.41 -2.42
CA ILE A 19 3.21 6.28 -1.39
C ILE A 19 3.73 5.49 -0.18
N GLY A 20 4.48 4.40 -0.41
CA GLY A 20 5.04 3.59 0.67
C GLY A 20 5.93 4.40 1.60
N LEU A 21 6.88 5.15 1.04
CA LEU A 21 7.78 6.02 1.82
C LEU A 21 6.99 7.09 2.61
N ALA A 22 6.01 7.73 1.98
CA ALA A 22 5.17 8.71 2.68
C ALA A 22 4.39 8.08 3.84
N VAL A 23 3.90 6.84 3.69
CA VAL A 23 3.24 6.10 4.78
C VAL A 23 4.21 5.84 5.94
N GLU A 24 5.43 5.41 5.65
CA GLU A 24 6.46 5.17 6.65
C GLU A 24 6.82 6.42 7.42
N GLU A 25 7.03 7.53 6.72
CA GLU A 25 7.30 8.83 7.34
C GLU A 25 6.19 9.27 8.30
N HIS A 26 4.93 9.03 7.92
CA HIS A 26 3.80 9.32 8.78
C HIS A 26 3.74 8.41 10.01
N LEU A 27 3.91 7.11 9.83
CA LEU A 27 3.91 6.13 10.93
C LEU A 27 5.03 6.42 11.92
N VAL A 28 6.24 6.71 11.42
CA VAL A 28 7.39 7.07 12.27
C VAL A 28 7.13 8.37 13.04
N LYS A 29 6.54 9.39 12.41
CA LYS A 29 6.17 10.65 13.09
C LYS A 29 5.14 10.44 14.21
N GLU A 30 4.28 9.45 14.08
CA GLU A 30 3.28 9.06 15.09
C GLU A 30 3.86 8.10 16.15
N GLY A 31 5.17 7.84 16.14
CA GLY A 31 5.89 7.02 17.13
C GLY A 31 5.88 5.52 16.87
N ALA A 32 5.47 5.08 15.68
CA ALA A 32 5.57 3.67 15.30
C ALA A 32 7.00 3.29 14.86
N SER A 33 7.39 2.04 15.12
CA SER A 33 8.55 1.41 14.49
C SER A 33 8.13 0.83 13.14
N VAL A 34 8.96 0.99 12.10
CA VAL A 34 8.67 0.48 10.76
C VAL A 34 9.72 -0.53 10.30
N CYS A 35 9.27 -1.59 9.64
CA CYS A 35 10.12 -2.54 8.93
C CYS A 35 9.70 -2.58 7.46
N ILE A 36 10.61 -2.19 6.58
CA ILE A 36 10.33 -1.96 5.17
C ILE A 36 11.02 -3.00 4.28
N ALA A 37 10.36 -3.42 3.22
CA ALA A 37 10.97 -4.27 2.22
C ALA A 37 11.01 -3.60 0.85
N ALA A 38 12.17 -3.73 0.20
CA ALA A 38 12.38 -3.32 -1.17
C ALA A 38 13.41 -4.23 -1.86
N ARG A 39 13.41 -4.23 -3.19
CA ARG A 39 14.33 -5.08 -3.97
C ARG A 39 15.72 -4.47 -4.11
N ARG A 40 15.83 -3.16 -4.12
CA ARG A 40 17.09 -2.43 -4.34
C ARG A 40 17.67 -2.00 -3.00
N LYS A 41 18.79 -2.66 -2.64
CA LYS A 41 19.43 -2.45 -1.35
C LYS A 41 19.91 -1.00 -1.13
N ASP A 42 20.47 -0.38 -2.15
CA ASP A 42 20.99 1.00 -2.08
C ASP A 42 19.89 2.01 -1.72
N ILE A 43 18.73 1.89 -2.34
CA ILE A 43 17.59 2.78 -2.08
C ILE A 43 16.94 2.43 -0.73
N LEU A 44 16.86 1.15 -0.40
CA LEU A 44 16.36 0.70 0.88
C LEU A 44 17.18 1.26 2.04
N ASP A 45 18.51 1.12 1.97
CA ASP A 45 19.43 1.61 3.01
C ASP A 45 19.31 3.13 3.19
N ALA A 46 19.22 3.90 2.08
CA ALA A 46 19.01 5.34 2.14
C ALA A 46 17.68 5.74 2.79
N SER A 47 16.60 4.99 2.50
CA SER A 47 15.29 5.22 3.11
C SER A 47 15.31 4.92 4.61
N VAL A 48 15.91 3.79 5.00
CA VAL A 48 16.06 3.43 6.43
C VAL A 48 16.89 4.48 7.17
N GLU A 49 18.01 4.94 6.60
CA GLU A 49 18.83 6.00 7.20
C GLU A 49 18.02 7.30 7.40
N ALA A 50 17.23 7.68 6.41
CA ALA A 50 16.41 8.89 6.50
C ALA A 50 15.32 8.78 7.58
N LEU A 51 14.61 7.66 7.63
CA LEU A 51 13.56 7.39 8.62
C LEU A 51 14.12 7.28 10.04
N SER A 52 15.30 6.68 10.19
CA SER A 52 15.96 6.48 11.49
C SER A 52 16.39 7.79 12.17
N LYS A 53 16.38 8.91 11.45
CA LYS A 53 16.59 10.26 12.06
C LYS A 53 15.37 10.71 12.89
N ASN A 54 14.20 10.14 12.65
CA ASN A 54 12.94 10.54 13.26
C ASN A 54 12.28 9.45 14.11
N GLY A 55 12.79 8.23 14.11
CA GLY A 55 12.26 7.10 14.87
C GLY A 55 12.97 5.79 14.55
N THR A 56 12.31 4.66 14.74
CA THR A 56 12.90 3.34 14.53
C THR A 56 12.50 2.77 13.17
N ALA A 57 13.49 2.45 12.34
CA ALA A 57 13.27 1.86 11.02
C ALA A 57 14.25 0.70 10.75
N TYR A 58 13.74 -0.37 10.14
CA TYR A 58 14.48 -1.55 9.71
C TYR A 58 14.26 -1.80 8.24
N GLY A 59 15.23 -2.38 7.54
CA GLY A 59 15.15 -2.66 6.11
C GLY A 59 15.50 -4.08 5.76
N TYR A 60 14.70 -4.72 4.91
CA TYR A 60 14.94 -6.06 4.39
C TYR A 60 14.92 -6.07 2.86
N VAL A 61 15.93 -6.66 2.25
CA VAL A 61 15.89 -6.91 0.80
C VAL A 61 14.96 -8.09 0.56
N CYS A 62 13.77 -7.81 0.01
CA CYS A 62 12.79 -8.84 -0.31
C CYS A 62 12.05 -8.48 -1.59
N ASP A 63 11.92 -9.46 -2.50
CA ASP A 63 10.99 -9.38 -3.63
C ASP A 63 9.70 -10.09 -3.22
N VAL A 64 8.62 -9.32 -3.08
CA VAL A 64 7.34 -9.85 -2.63
C VAL A 64 6.66 -10.75 -3.68
N SER A 65 7.20 -10.85 -4.91
CA SER A 65 6.77 -11.87 -5.86
C SER A 65 7.20 -13.29 -5.46
N ASP A 66 8.19 -13.40 -4.58
CA ASP A 66 8.58 -14.65 -3.93
C ASP A 66 7.75 -14.81 -2.64
N TYR A 67 6.78 -15.73 -2.69
CA TYR A 67 5.88 -15.99 -1.60
C TYR A 67 6.60 -16.47 -0.33
N ASP A 68 7.52 -17.42 -0.46
CA ASP A 68 8.24 -17.99 0.68
C ASP A 68 9.17 -16.97 1.33
N ALA A 69 9.88 -16.18 0.52
CA ALA A 69 10.68 -15.06 1.00
C ALA A 69 9.84 -14.01 1.72
N THR A 70 8.62 -13.74 1.23
CA THR A 70 7.68 -12.79 1.86
C THR A 70 7.20 -13.30 3.21
N VAL A 71 6.82 -14.57 3.32
CA VAL A 71 6.44 -15.19 4.60
C VAL A 71 7.60 -15.19 5.58
N GLN A 72 8.83 -15.46 5.11
CA GLN A 72 10.02 -15.42 5.96
C GLN A 72 10.32 -14.00 6.45
N TRP A 73 10.21 -12.99 5.58
CA TRP A 73 10.36 -11.58 5.97
C TRP A 73 9.40 -11.18 7.10
N MET A 74 8.14 -11.65 7.09
CA MET A 74 7.20 -11.36 8.20
C MET A 74 7.72 -11.91 9.54
N LYS A 75 8.31 -13.11 9.54
CA LYS A 75 8.88 -13.72 10.75
C LYS A 75 10.10 -12.93 11.24
N ASP A 76 10.99 -12.57 10.32
CA ASP A 76 12.22 -11.83 10.64
C ASP A 76 11.87 -10.43 11.18
N ALA A 77 10.93 -9.74 10.55
CA ALA A 77 10.43 -8.44 10.99
C ALA A 77 9.77 -8.52 12.37
N ALA A 78 8.98 -9.57 12.62
CA ALA A 78 8.37 -9.79 13.92
C ALA A 78 9.41 -10.07 15.02
N GLN A 79 10.45 -10.82 14.70
CA GLN A 79 11.57 -11.06 15.63
C GLN A 79 12.31 -9.77 15.96
N GLU A 80 12.60 -8.95 14.94
CA GLU A 80 13.33 -7.69 15.09
C GLU A 80 12.56 -6.66 15.93
N MET A 81 11.25 -6.52 15.66
CA MET A 81 10.41 -5.52 16.33
C MET A 81 9.69 -6.04 17.58
N GLY A 82 9.80 -7.34 17.90
CA GLY A 82 9.07 -7.97 19.00
C GLY A 82 7.58 -8.23 18.70
N GLY A 83 7.18 -8.29 17.42
CA GLY A 83 5.83 -8.57 16.94
C GLY A 83 5.43 -7.69 15.74
N ILE A 84 4.19 -7.83 15.27
CA ILE A 84 3.61 -7.02 14.20
C ILE A 84 2.20 -6.59 14.60
N ASP A 85 1.91 -5.30 14.47
CA ASP A 85 0.59 -4.71 14.73
C ASP A 85 -0.08 -4.25 13.43
N ILE A 86 0.73 -3.75 12.48
CA ILE A 86 0.27 -3.11 11.26
C ILE A 86 0.96 -3.75 10.06
N VAL A 87 0.18 -4.15 9.07
CA VAL A 87 0.68 -4.63 7.77
C VAL A 87 0.19 -3.68 6.68
N VAL A 88 1.10 -3.10 5.89
CA VAL A 88 0.75 -2.30 4.72
C VAL A 88 1.33 -2.95 3.46
N HIS A 89 0.46 -3.52 2.62
CA HIS A 89 0.88 -3.98 1.31
C HIS A 89 0.74 -2.84 0.29
N ASN A 90 1.90 -2.30 -0.13
CA ASN A 90 1.96 -1.20 -1.09
C ASN A 90 2.69 -1.60 -2.39
N ALA A 91 3.55 -2.61 -2.36
CA ALA A 91 4.26 -3.07 -3.56
C ALA A 91 3.29 -3.39 -4.71
N THR A 92 3.69 -3.04 -5.93
CA THR A 92 2.88 -3.30 -7.12
C THR A 92 3.74 -3.63 -8.34
N GLY A 93 3.22 -4.49 -9.19
CA GLY A 93 3.84 -4.84 -10.46
C GLY A 93 3.77 -3.72 -11.49
N SER A 94 2.85 -2.77 -11.36
CA SER A 94 2.60 -1.60 -12.24
C SER A 94 2.87 -1.93 -13.71
N GLY A 95 2.07 -2.84 -14.26
CA GLY A 95 2.36 -3.57 -15.49
C GLY A 95 2.75 -2.72 -16.70
N GLN A 96 3.56 -3.30 -17.55
CA GLN A 96 3.93 -2.71 -18.82
C GLN A 96 2.68 -2.51 -19.70
N PRO A 97 2.62 -1.48 -20.54
CA PRO A 97 1.45 -1.18 -21.39
C PRO A 97 1.08 -2.30 -22.38
N ASP A 98 2.01 -3.20 -22.69
CA ASP A 98 1.84 -4.29 -23.67
C ASP A 98 0.85 -5.39 -23.25
N GLY A 99 0.57 -5.52 -21.98
CA GLY A 99 -0.49 -6.40 -21.45
C GLY A 99 -0.34 -7.90 -21.72
N GLY A 100 0.82 -8.36 -22.18
CA GLY A 100 1.09 -9.77 -22.49
C GLY A 100 1.03 -10.70 -21.26
N PRO A 101 1.06 -12.03 -21.46
CA PRO A 101 0.93 -13.02 -20.38
C PRO A 101 1.92 -12.81 -19.22
N ASP A 102 3.11 -12.33 -19.49
CA ASP A 102 4.13 -12.09 -18.47
C ASP A 102 3.78 -10.88 -17.58
N SER A 103 3.13 -9.85 -18.14
CA SER A 103 2.58 -8.75 -17.36
C SER A 103 1.47 -9.23 -16.39
N TRP A 104 0.61 -10.15 -16.84
CA TRP A 104 -0.41 -10.79 -16.00
C TRP A 104 0.20 -11.58 -14.85
N ARG A 105 1.19 -12.44 -15.15
CA ARG A 105 1.90 -13.23 -14.13
C ARG A 105 2.56 -12.34 -13.11
N LYS A 106 3.35 -11.35 -13.58
CA LYS A 106 4.06 -10.43 -12.71
C LYS A 106 3.12 -9.65 -11.79
N ASN A 107 2.02 -9.11 -12.33
CA ASN A 107 1.07 -8.38 -11.50
C ASN A 107 0.34 -9.31 -10.52
N PHE A 108 0.01 -10.55 -10.91
CA PHE A 108 -0.55 -11.54 -10.01
C PHE A 108 0.42 -11.88 -8.87
N GLU A 109 1.68 -12.16 -9.19
CA GLU A 109 2.69 -12.52 -8.19
C GLU A 109 2.91 -11.39 -7.17
N ILE A 110 3.04 -10.15 -7.64
CA ILE A 110 3.33 -9.01 -6.75
C ILE A 110 2.06 -8.52 -6.03
N ASP A 111 0.99 -8.21 -6.79
CA ASP A 111 -0.19 -7.52 -6.25
C ASP A 111 -1.14 -8.47 -5.49
N VAL A 112 -1.12 -9.77 -5.80
CA VAL A 112 -2.01 -10.76 -5.17
C VAL A 112 -1.22 -11.73 -4.28
N LEU A 113 -0.30 -12.52 -4.83
CA LEU A 113 0.44 -13.51 -4.01
C LEU A 113 1.34 -12.84 -2.97
N GLY A 114 1.99 -11.72 -3.31
CA GLY A 114 2.77 -10.95 -2.34
C GLY A 114 1.90 -10.46 -1.16
N MET A 115 0.70 -9.94 -1.45
CA MET A 115 -0.26 -9.58 -0.41
C MET A 115 -0.70 -10.80 0.42
N VAL A 116 -0.97 -11.94 -0.20
CA VAL A 116 -1.34 -13.17 0.49
C VAL A 116 -0.18 -13.64 1.38
N GLY A 117 1.05 -13.64 0.88
CA GLY A 117 2.24 -14.00 1.65
C GLY A 117 2.44 -13.12 2.88
N MET A 118 2.30 -11.79 2.75
CA MET A 118 2.34 -10.88 3.89
C MET A 118 1.22 -11.16 4.88
N SER A 119 -0.01 -11.37 4.40
CA SER A 119 -1.17 -11.61 5.24
C SER A 119 -1.04 -12.91 6.06
N GLU A 120 -0.63 -14.00 5.42
CA GLU A 120 -0.48 -15.30 6.07
C GLU A 120 0.75 -15.37 6.96
N GLY A 121 1.87 -14.77 6.52
CA GLY A 121 3.09 -14.69 7.32
C GLY A 121 2.94 -13.83 8.58
N ALA A 122 2.15 -12.74 8.50
CA ALA A 122 1.92 -11.84 9.63
C ALA A 122 0.81 -12.32 10.58
N LEU A 123 -0.12 -13.17 10.13
CA LEU A 123 -1.31 -13.58 10.91
C LEU A 123 -0.99 -14.05 12.34
N PRO A 124 0.02 -14.93 12.58
CA PRO A 124 0.33 -15.39 13.94
C PRO A 124 0.73 -14.28 14.91
N PHE A 125 1.26 -13.17 14.39
CA PHE A 125 1.68 -12.00 15.16
C PHE A 125 0.55 -11.00 15.34
N LEU A 126 -0.26 -10.80 14.28
CA LEU A 126 -1.47 -9.98 14.35
C LEU A 126 -2.48 -10.51 15.39
N GLU A 127 -2.63 -11.83 15.51
CA GLU A 127 -3.49 -12.46 16.52
C GLU A 127 -3.05 -12.18 17.97
N GLN A 128 -1.81 -11.75 18.17
CA GLN A 128 -1.26 -11.39 19.48
C GLN A 128 -1.29 -9.89 19.76
N SER A 129 -1.69 -9.08 18.79
CA SER A 129 -1.75 -7.63 18.89
C SER A 129 -3.14 -7.16 19.32
N ASP A 130 -3.18 -6.17 20.19
CA ASP A 130 -4.42 -5.50 20.64
C ASP A 130 -4.89 -4.39 19.67
N ARG A 131 -4.10 -4.10 18.63
CA ARG A 131 -4.34 -3.06 17.63
C ARG A 131 -4.16 -3.54 16.19
N ALA A 132 -4.33 -4.83 15.96
CA ALA A 132 -4.04 -5.49 14.69
C ALA A 132 -4.80 -4.94 13.49
N VAL A 133 -4.08 -4.61 12.43
CA VAL A 133 -4.67 -4.11 11.19
C VAL A 133 -3.82 -4.46 9.96
N MET A 134 -4.52 -4.74 8.86
CA MET A 134 -3.92 -4.81 7.53
C MET A 134 -4.54 -3.75 6.62
N VAL A 135 -3.70 -3.00 5.91
CA VAL A 135 -4.11 -2.00 4.91
C VAL A 135 -3.49 -2.36 3.56
N GLN A 136 -4.32 -2.48 2.54
CA GLN A 136 -3.91 -2.70 1.16
C GLN A 136 -3.94 -1.40 0.38
N ILE A 137 -2.86 -1.07 -0.34
CA ILE A 137 -2.86 -0.02 -1.35
C ILE A 137 -3.26 -0.64 -2.69
N ALA A 138 -4.52 -0.45 -3.07
CA ALA A 138 -5.05 -0.86 -4.36
C ALA A 138 -4.91 0.28 -5.42
N SER A 139 -5.98 0.55 -6.13
CA SER A 139 -6.11 1.64 -7.08
C SER A 139 -7.59 1.83 -7.43
N ILE A 140 -7.99 3.03 -7.85
CA ILE A 140 -9.31 3.26 -8.45
C ILE A 140 -9.52 2.41 -9.71
N THR A 141 -8.46 1.97 -10.41
CA THR A 141 -8.57 1.07 -11.57
C THR A 141 -9.09 -0.32 -11.21
N GLY A 142 -9.04 -0.72 -9.93
CA GLY A 142 -9.69 -1.91 -9.41
C GLY A 142 -11.16 -1.71 -9.07
N VAL A 143 -11.64 -0.47 -9.07
CA VAL A 143 -13.02 -0.09 -8.74
C VAL A 143 -13.78 0.34 -9.99
N GLU A 144 -13.17 1.17 -10.83
CA GLU A 144 -13.78 1.75 -12.02
C GLU A 144 -12.81 1.70 -13.20
N HIS A 145 -13.35 1.44 -14.40
CA HIS A 145 -12.54 1.50 -15.61
C HIS A 145 -12.22 2.96 -15.97
N HIS A 146 -10.94 3.22 -16.23
CA HIS A 146 -10.49 4.49 -16.78
C HIS A 146 -9.48 4.23 -17.90
N ASP A 147 -9.60 4.99 -18.99
CA ASP A 147 -8.74 4.86 -20.17
C ASP A 147 -7.37 5.50 -19.90
N VAL A 148 -6.48 4.74 -19.29
CA VAL A 148 -5.07 5.09 -19.08
C VAL A 148 -4.18 4.01 -19.69
N PRO A 149 -3.00 4.36 -20.20
CA PRO A 149 -2.09 3.42 -20.86
C PRO A 149 -1.32 2.57 -19.80
N ILE A 150 -2.06 1.77 -19.07
CA ILE A 150 -1.52 0.77 -18.13
C ILE A 150 -1.94 -0.63 -18.57
N SER A 151 -1.21 -1.63 -18.11
CA SER A 151 -1.57 -3.02 -18.41
C SER A 151 -2.99 -3.35 -17.94
N PRO A 152 -3.81 -4.02 -18.77
CA PRO A 152 -5.14 -4.51 -18.36
C PRO A 152 -5.11 -5.38 -17.10
N SER A 153 -4.02 -6.10 -16.86
CA SER A 153 -3.83 -6.92 -15.67
C SER A 153 -3.77 -6.10 -14.38
N TYR A 154 -3.29 -4.86 -14.43
CA TYR A 154 -3.15 -4.01 -13.24
C TYR A 154 -4.49 -3.80 -12.53
N GLY A 155 -5.50 -3.28 -13.23
CA GLY A 155 -6.84 -3.08 -12.66
C GLY A 155 -7.48 -4.38 -12.18
N ALA A 156 -7.33 -5.47 -12.94
CA ALA A 156 -7.84 -6.78 -12.56
C ALA A 156 -7.21 -7.30 -11.25
N MET A 157 -5.89 -7.17 -11.08
CA MET A 157 -5.21 -7.60 -9.85
C MET A 157 -5.54 -6.68 -8.67
N LYS A 158 -5.70 -5.38 -8.91
CA LYS A 158 -6.19 -4.45 -7.87
C LYS A 158 -7.63 -4.77 -7.43
N ALA A 159 -8.51 -5.16 -8.35
CA ALA A 159 -9.86 -5.64 -8.01
C ALA A 159 -9.81 -6.95 -7.19
N ALA A 160 -8.94 -7.89 -7.58
CA ALA A 160 -8.73 -9.13 -6.83
C ALA A 160 -8.24 -8.85 -5.40
N SER A 161 -7.30 -7.91 -5.22
CA SER A 161 -6.79 -7.53 -3.90
C SER A 161 -7.86 -6.85 -3.02
N ILE A 162 -8.67 -5.96 -3.58
CA ILE A 162 -9.83 -5.35 -2.90
C ILE A 162 -10.79 -6.44 -2.40
N ARG A 163 -11.14 -7.40 -3.26
CA ARG A 163 -12.05 -8.49 -2.90
C ARG A 163 -11.47 -9.39 -1.80
N HIS A 164 -10.16 -9.69 -1.87
CA HIS A 164 -9.47 -10.46 -0.85
C HIS A 164 -9.50 -9.75 0.51
N MET A 165 -9.21 -8.46 0.57
CA MET A 165 -9.23 -7.68 1.82
C MET A 165 -10.62 -7.63 2.46
N ALA A 166 -11.68 -7.46 1.67
CA ALA A 166 -13.05 -7.52 2.17
C ALA A 166 -13.39 -8.88 2.77
N GLN A 167 -12.90 -9.98 2.17
CA GLN A 167 -13.07 -11.32 2.70
C GLN A 167 -12.27 -11.53 4.00
N ARG A 168 -11.03 -11.04 4.07
CA ARG A 168 -10.20 -11.11 5.29
C ARG A 168 -10.84 -10.33 6.44
N ALA A 169 -11.45 -9.18 6.18
CA ALA A 169 -12.17 -8.42 7.20
C ALA A 169 -13.27 -9.25 7.89
N GLN A 170 -14.01 -10.06 7.12
CA GLN A 170 -15.02 -10.96 7.66
C GLN A 170 -14.41 -12.13 8.44
N GLN A 171 -13.34 -12.72 7.92
CA GLN A 171 -12.70 -13.90 8.52
C GLN A 171 -11.89 -13.55 9.77
N TRP A 172 -11.26 -12.37 9.80
CA TRP A 172 -10.34 -11.95 10.85
C TRP A 172 -10.95 -10.97 11.86
N GLY A 173 -12.10 -10.39 11.54
CA GLY A 173 -12.84 -9.55 12.48
C GLY A 173 -13.12 -10.21 13.84
N PRO A 174 -13.54 -11.49 13.91
CA PRO A 174 -13.68 -12.21 15.18
C PRO A 174 -12.38 -12.37 15.97
N LYS A 175 -11.22 -12.19 15.33
CA LYS A 175 -9.88 -12.21 15.96
C LYS A 175 -9.39 -10.82 16.36
N GLY A 176 -10.22 -9.79 16.21
CA GLY A 176 -9.86 -8.39 16.49
C GLY A 176 -9.00 -7.72 15.40
N ILE A 177 -8.80 -8.34 14.24
CA ILE A 177 -7.97 -7.82 13.17
C ILE A 177 -8.83 -7.08 12.14
N ARG A 178 -8.50 -5.81 11.86
CA ARG A 178 -9.17 -5.02 10.82
C ARG A 178 -8.44 -5.15 9.49
N CYS A 179 -9.18 -5.18 8.39
CA CYS A 179 -8.63 -5.26 7.04
C CYS A 179 -9.33 -4.22 6.16
N ASN A 180 -8.58 -3.25 5.64
CA ASN A 180 -9.14 -2.19 4.81
C ASN A 180 -8.29 -1.97 3.55
N THR A 181 -8.87 -1.35 2.55
CA THR A 181 -8.21 -1.00 1.31
C THR A 181 -8.23 0.51 1.11
N VAL A 182 -7.12 1.06 0.64
CA VAL A 182 -7.06 2.41 0.08
C VAL A 182 -6.94 2.28 -1.44
N ALA A 183 -7.76 3.00 -2.17
CA ALA A 183 -7.76 3.05 -3.63
C ALA A 183 -7.37 4.47 -4.10
N PRO A 184 -6.07 4.75 -4.32
CA PRO A 184 -5.63 6.04 -4.83
C PRO A 184 -6.09 6.28 -6.26
N GLY A 185 -6.38 7.54 -6.56
CA GLY A 185 -6.50 8.05 -7.92
C GLY A 185 -5.14 8.36 -8.56
N PRO A 186 -5.11 9.25 -9.56
CA PRO A 186 -3.87 9.77 -10.12
C PRO A 186 -3.06 10.56 -9.10
N ILE A 187 -1.92 9.98 -8.69
CA ILE A 187 -0.99 10.56 -7.69
C ILE A 187 0.30 10.95 -8.38
N TYR A 188 0.67 12.23 -8.31
CA TYR A 188 1.94 12.70 -8.83
C TYR A 188 3.07 12.39 -7.86
N ILE A 189 4.05 11.65 -8.35
CA ILE A 189 5.29 11.30 -7.64
C ILE A 189 6.44 11.59 -8.60
N GLU A 190 7.43 12.33 -8.15
CA GLU A 190 8.62 12.61 -8.95
C GLU A 190 9.35 11.31 -9.30
N GLY A 191 9.72 11.13 -10.57
CA GLY A 191 10.26 9.87 -11.09
C GLY A 191 9.25 8.72 -11.19
N GLY A 192 7.99 8.93 -10.80
CA GLY A 192 6.93 7.94 -10.86
C GLY A 192 6.17 7.90 -12.21
N ALA A 193 5.11 7.07 -12.27
CA ALA A 193 4.34 6.84 -13.48
C ALA A 193 3.72 8.14 -14.04
N TRP A 194 3.09 8.97 -13.20
CA TRP A 194 2.49 10.22 -13.65
C TRP A 194 3.50 11.31 -14.00
N ASN A 195 4.72 11.28 -13.44
CA ASN A 195 5.81 12.12 -13.94
C ASN A 195 6.22 11.67 -15.35
N ASN A 196 6.42 10.37 -15.56
CA ASN A 196 6.74 9.86 -16.91
C ASN A 196 5.64 10.18 -17.92
N ILE A 197 4.36 10.06 -17.56
CA ILE A 197 3.22 10.45 -18.42
C ILE A 197 3.25 11.95 -18.70
N LYS A 198 3.55 12.79 -17.72
CA LYS A 198 3.70 14.23 -17.89
C LYS A 198 4.77 14.59 -18.92
N ASP A 199 5.90 13.89 -18.86
CA ASP A 199 7.06 14.19 -19.72
C ASP A 199 6.91 13.61 -21.14
N ASN A 200 6.26 12.44 -21.29
CA ASN A 200 6.20 11.70 -22.56
C ASN A 200 4.80 11.66 -23.21
N ALA A 201 3.75 12.02 -22.49
CA ALA A 201 2.37 12.03 -22.94
C ALA A 201 1.57 13.18 -22.31
N THR A 202 2.08 14.40 -22.42
CA THR A 202 1.58 15.62 -21.75
C THR A 202 0.08 15.82 -21.91
N ALA A 203 -0.48 15.59 -23.10
CA ALA A 203 -1.92 15.73 -23.34
C ALA A 203 -2.77 14.79 -22.47
N LEU A 204 -2.29 13.58 -22.22
CA LEU A 204 -2.94 12.62 -21.30
C LEU A 204 -2.86 13.11 -19.86
N TYR A 205 -1.67 13.58 -19.44
CA TYR A 205 -1.49 14.15 -18.11
C TYR A 205 -2.44 15.34 -17.87
N GLU A 206 -2.52 16.26 -18.83
CA GLU A 206 -3.39 17.43 -18.73
C GLU A 206 -4.88 17.05 -18.73
N ARG A 207 -5.28 16.10 -19.58
CA ARG A 207 -6.65 15.56 -19.58
C ARG A 207 -7.04 15.07 -18.19
N ASP A 208 -6.22 14.23 -17.58
CA ASP A 208 -6.54 13.59 -16.31
C ASP A 208 -6.38 14.55 -15.12
N ARG A 209 -5.40 15.48 -15.17
CA ARG A 209 -5.34 16.60 -14.23
C ARG A 209 -6.64 17.43 -14.27
N ASP A 210 -7.08 17.79 -15.47
CA ASP A 210 -8.25 18.64 -15.66
C ASP A 210 -9.59 17.90 -15.44
N TRP A 211 -9.54 16.57 -15.41
CA TRP A 211 -10.67 15.73 -15.01
C TRP A 211 -10.99 15.85 -13.51
N HIS A 212 -9.96 16.04 -12.68
CA HIS A 212 -10.19 16.31 -11.27
C HIS A 212 -10.93 17.63 -11.05
N PRO A 213 -11.93 17.67 -10.17
CA PRO A 213 -12.60 18.94 -9.81
C PRO A 213 -11.63 20.02 -9.33
N THR A 214 -10.56 19.62 -8.63
CA THR A 214 -9.53 20.53 -8.09
C THR A 214 -8.43 20.89 -9.10
N LYS A 215 -8.48 20.36 -10.32
CA LYS A 215 -7.52 20.61 -11.40
C LYS A 215 -6.06 20.29 -11.04
N ARG A 216 -5.84 19.31 -10.20
CA ARG A 216 -4.52 18.80 -9.85
C ARG A 216 -4.53 17.29 -9.60
N MET A 217 -3.38 16.68 -9.69
CA MET A 217 -3.15 15.33 -9.21
C MET A 217 -3.09 15.31 -7.68
N GLY A 218 -3.36 14.15 -7.08
CA GLY A 218 -3.10 13.92 -5.67
C GLY A 218 -1.61 13.79 -5.37
N THR A 219 -1.24 13.78 -4.10
CA THR A 219 0.12 13.58 -3.60
C THR A 219 0.23 12.29 -2.79
N ALA A 220 1.44 11.75 -2.68
CA ALA A 220 1.71 10.58 -1.84
C ALA A 220 1.32 10.83 -0.37
N GLU A 221 1.55 12.04 0.11
CA GLU A 221 1.20 12.52 1.44
C GLU A 221 -0.31 12.45 1.73
N GLU A 222 -1.15 12.82 0.75
CA GLU A 222 -2.62 12.76 0.91
C GLU A 222 -3.09 11.31 1.06
N VAL A 223 -2.49 10.38 0.35
CA VAL A 223 -2.76 8.95 0.51
C VAL A 223 -2.24 8.43 1.85
N ALA A 224 -1.01 8.79 2.21
CA ALA A 224 -0.36 8.35 3.45
C ALA A 224 -1.17 8.71 4.70
N ARG A 225 -1.74 9.90 4.75
CA ARG A 225 -2.62 10.33 5.88
C ARG A 225 -3.82 9.42 6.06
N VAL A 226 -4.45 9.00 4.98
CA VAL A 226 -5.60 8.07 5.04
C VAL A 226 -5.15 6.68 5.48
N VAL A 227 -4.01 6.19 4.95
CA VAL A 227 -3.44 4.91 5.38
C VAL A 227 -3.10 4.92 6.86
N THR A 228 -2.45 5.98 7.35
CA THR A 228 -2.07 6.12 8.76
C THR A 228 -3.30 6.18 9.68
N PHE A 229 -4.36 6.91 9.26
CA PHE A 229 -5.65 6.88 9.96
C PHE A 229 -6.23 5.47 10.02
N LEU A 230 -6.32 4.76 8.90
CA LEU A 230 -6.85 3.39 8.86
C LEU A 230 -6.01 2.41 9.67
N ALA A 231 -4.69 2.62 9.72
CA ALA A 231 -3.76 1.83 10.53
C ALA A 231 -3.92 2.07 12.04
N SER A 232 -4.51 3.18 12.43
CA SER A 232 -4.59 3.62 13.82
C SER A 232 -5.83 3.09 14.57
N PRO A 233 -5.79 3.04 15.92
CA PRO A 233 -6.97 2.81 16.76
C PRO A 233 -8.12 3.81 16.53
N ALA A 234 -7.84 5.02 16.02
CA ALA A 234 -8.88 5.99 15.68
C ALA A 234 -9.86 5.47 14.61
N ALA A 235 -9.45 4.47 13.81
CA ALA A 235 -10.29 3.78 12.83
C ALA A 235 -10.89 2.46 13.34
N SER A 236 -11.08 2.30 14.66
CA SER A 236 -11.48 1.02 15.29
C SER A 236 -12.79 0.44 14.76
N TRP A 237 -13.69 1.27 14.22
CA TRP A 237 -14.97 0.83 13.63
C TRP A 237 -14.96 0.82 12.09
N VAL A 238 -13.78 1.00 11.47
CA VAL A 238 -13.59 0.94 10.02
C VAL A 238 -12.96 -0.40 9.67
N ASN A 239 -13.75 -1.31 9.09
CA ASN A 239 -13.31 -2.66 8.72
C ASN A 239 -14.02 -3.14 7.45
N GLY A 240 -13.30 -3.74 6.52
CA GLY A 240 -13.82 -4.29 5.27
C GLY A 240 -14.14 -3.26 4.20
N THR A 241 -13.71 -2.01 4.36
CA THR A 241 -14.00 -0.93 3.41
C THR A 241 -12.89 -0.71 2.40
N THR A 242 -13.28 -0.15 1.26
CA THR A 242 -12.37 0.45 0.28
C THR A 242 -12.56 1.96 0.30
N VAL A 243 -11.52 2.68 0.74
CA VAL A 243 -11.52 4.15 0.78
C VAL A 243 -10.86 4.68 -0.48
N ARG A 244 -11.62 5.38 -1.32
CA ARG A 244 -11.08 6.10 -2.48
C ARG A 244 -10.37 7.37 -2.02
N VAL A 245 -9.13 7.54 -2.47
CA VAL A 245 -8.33 8.76 -2.24
C VAL A 245 -7.94 9.30 -3.60
N ASP A 246 -8.91 9.89 -4.29
CA ASP A 246 -8.83 10.20 -5.72
C ASP A 246 -9.29 11.63 -6.07
N GLY A 247 -9.59 12.46 -5.09
CA GLY A 247 -10.02 13.84 -5.33
C GLY A 247 -11.31 13.95 -6.15
N ALA A 248 -12.20 12.95 -6.07
CA ALA A 248 -13.41 12.81 -6.88
C ALA A 248 -13.12 12.61 -8.39
N PHE A 249 -12.01 11.93 -8.69
CA PHE A 249 -11.67 11.54 -10.06
C PHE A 249 -12.67 10.52 -10.62
N THR A 250 -12.97 9.46 -9.85
CA THR A 250 -14.04 8.50 -10.17
C THR A 250 -15.42 9.13 -9.95
N ARG A 251 -16.40 8.76 -10.79
CA ARG A 251 -17.75 9.32 -10.76
C ARG A 251 -18.80 8.33 -10.32
N GLY A 252 -18.42 7.07 -10.09
CA GLY A 252 -19.31 6.05 -9.58
C GLY A 252 -19.75 6.35 -8.16
N VAL A 253 -20.99 6.01 -7.85
CA VAL A 253 -21.56 6.06 -6.49
C VAL A 253 -21.76 4.62 -6.04
N ASP A 254 -21.03 4.23 -5.00
CA ASP A 254 -21.18 2.91 -4.40
C ASP A 254 -22.19 3.02 -3.25
N PHE A 255 -23.20 2.14 -3.26
CA PHE A 255 -24.20 1.99 -2.22
C PHE A 255 -23.97 0.69 -1.44
#